data_edfb21d61d8b7350f34e60885b2fa8da
#
_entry.id   edfb21d61d8b7350f34e60885b2fa8da
#
_cell.length_a   1.000
_cell.length_b   1.000
_cell.length_c   1.000
_cell.angle_alpha   90.00
_cell.angle_beta   90.00
_cell.angle_gamma   90.00
#
_symmetry.space_group_name_H-M   'P 1'
#
loop_
_entity.id
_entity.type
_entity.pdbx_description
1 polymer ?
#
loop_
_entity_poly.entity_id
_entity_poly.type
_entity_poly.pdbx_seq_one_letter_code
_entity_poly.pdbx_strand_id
1 'polypeptide(L)'
;MATGIGTYLDKLKSNKSKISRLSGISPNRISAISNSEDSKPYAEEFYKLIYLANQQAGLSEDSFRKAVDEIFPNRTKVNLLAEFKDLSPEGQFFKKYTQKQTDIENKLGIANGKISKYFGDKSKRALAVEIIAFADGMGLDVLQVFREIYGEVLLK
;
A
#
# COMPACT_ATOMS: atom_id res chain seq x y z
N MET A 1 14.03 -17.16 5.20
CA MET A 1 12.68 -17.14 5.78
C MET A 1 11.79 -16.24 4.93
N ALA A 2 10.60 -16.69 4.56
CA ALA A 2 9.71 -15.92 3.70
C ALA A 2 9.08 -14.73 4.45
N THR A 3 8.94 -13.60 3.77
CA THR A 3 8.18 -12.45 4.25
C THR A 3 6.68 -12.74 4.15
N GLY A 4 5.85 -11.84 4.67
CA GLY A 4 4.40 -11.94 4.48
C GLY A 4 4.00 -12.00 3.01
N ILE A 5 4.66 -11.20 2.17
CA ILE A 5 4.43 -11.22 0.71
C ILE A 5 4.86 -12.56 0.13
N GLY A 6 6.05 -13.05 0.49
CA GLY A 6 6.54 -14.33 0.00
C GLY A 6 5.61 -15.49 0.35
N THR A 7 5.13 -15.51 1.58
CA THR A 7 4.18 -16.51 2.05
C THR A 7 2.87 -16.43 1.25
N TYR A 8 2.38 -15.21 1.00
CA TYR A 8 1.15 -15.00 0.24
C TYR A 8 1.29 -15.49 -1.21
N LEU A 9 2.40 -15.13 -1.87
CA LEU A 9 2.65 -15.57 -3.25
C LEU A 9 2.76 -17.09 -3.35
N ASP A 10 3.41 -17.72 -2.37
CA ASP A 10 3.55 -19.19 -2.34
C ASP A 10 2.20 -19.87 -2.11
N LYS A 11 1.37 -19.32 -1.23
CA LYS A 11 0.03 -19.84 -0.97
C LYS A 11 -0.81 -19.86 -2.25
N LEU A 12 -0.72 -18.82 -3.07
CA LEU A 12 -1.45 -18.74 -4.33
C LEU A 12 -0.77 -19.49 -5.47
N LYS A 13 0.42 -20.05 -5.24
CA LYS A 13 1.22 -20.72 -6.27
C LYS A 13 1.43 -19.80 -7.48
N SER A 14 1.83 -18.57 -7.20
CA SER A 14 1.97 -17.52 -8.22
C SER A 14 3.06 -17.84 -9.24
N ASN A 15 2.79 -17.51 -10.51
CA ASN A 15 3.79 -17.59 -11.57
C ASN A 15 4.64 -16.31 -11.54
N LYS A 16 5.76 -16.37 -10.83
CA LYS A 16 6.62 -15.21 -10.60
C LYS A 16 7.25 -14.66 -11.89
N SER A 17 7.57 -15.55 -12.84
CA SER A 17 8.11 -15.14 -14.14
C SER A 17 7.12 -14.27 -14.91
N LYS A 18 5.86 -14.68 -14.94
CA LYS A 18 4.80 -13.92 -15.61
C LYS A 18 4.55 -12.59 -14.91
N ILE A 19 4.55 -12.61 -13.58
CA ILE A 19 4.40 -11.37 -12.79
C ILE A 19 5.54 -10.41 -13.08
N SER A 20 6.77 -10.90 -13.11
CA SER A 20 7.95 -10.07 -13.45
C SER A 20 7.78 -9.41 -14.81
N ARG A 21 7.38 -10.18 -15.81
CA ARG A 21 7.19 -9.67 -17.17
C ARG A 21 6.11 -8.59 -17.24
N LEU A 22 4.97 -8.82 -16.59
CA LEU A 22 3.83 -7.90 -16.65
C LEU A 22 4.03 -6.65 -15.80
N SER A 23 4.72 -6.79 -14.65
CA SER A 23 4.93 -5.68 -13.72
C SER A 23 6.14 -4.83 -14.02
N GLY A 24 7.10 -5.38 -14.75
CA GLY A 24 8.40 -4.74 -14.93
C GLY A 24 9.34 -4.86 -13.73
N ILE A 25 8.94 -5.60 -12.70
CA ILE A 25 9.77 -5.83 -11.52
C ILE A 25 10.69 -7.02 -11.81
N SER A 26 12.01 -6.84 -11.59
CA SER A 26 12.97 -7.93 -11.90
C SER A 26 12.75 -9.16 -11.03
N PRO A 27 13.08 -10.36 -11.53
CA PRO A 27 12.98 -11.57 -10.72
C PRO A 27 13.79 -11.48 -9.42
N ASN A 28 14.97 -10.87 -9.45
CA ASN A 28 15.79 -10.67 -8.24
C ASN A 28 15.09 -9.78 -7.22
N ARG A 29 14.41 -8.73 -7.68
CA ARG A 29 13.66 -7.85 -6.78
C ARG A 29 12.47 -8.57 -6.16
N ILE A 30 11.74 -9.36 -6.95
CA ILE A 30 10.63 -10.18 -6.44
C ILE A 30 11.13 -11.16 -5.38
N SER A 31 12.27 -11.80 -5.65
CA SER A 31 12.90 -12.72 -4.70
C SER A 31 13.29 -12.01 -3.40
N ALA A 32 13.88 -10.81 -3.51
CA ALA A 32 14.27 -10.03 -2.34
C ALA A 32 13.04 -9.64 -1.49
N ILE A 33 11.99 -9.15 -2.12
CA ILE A 33 10.74 -8.78 -1.43
C ILE A 33 10.12 -10.01 -0.76
N SER A 34 10.21 -11.17 -1.40
CA SER A 34 9.60 -12.41 -0.91
C SER A 34 10.36 -13.04 0.25
N ASN A 35 11.66 -12.80 0.37
CA ASN A 35 12.52 -13.54 1.29
C ASN A 35 13.27 -12.69 2.30
N SER A 36 13.28 -11.36 2.17
CA SER A 36 14.03 -10.48 3.06
C SER A 36 13.13 -9.39 3.64
N GLU A 37 13.00 -9.37 4.97
CA GLU A 37 12.24 -8.32 5.65
C GLU A 37 12.85 -6.92 5.47
N ASP A 38 14.14 -6.85 5.17
CA ASP A 38 14.82 -5.58 4.92
C ASP A 38 14.48 -5.01 3.53
N SER A 39 14.00 -5.84 2.62
CA SER A 39 13.62 -5.43 1.27
C SER A 39 12.16 -5.02 1.23
N LYS A 40 11.86 -3.90 1.89
CA LYS A 40 10.49 -3.39 1.95
C LYS A 40 10.00 -2.99 0.57
N PRO A 41 8.80 -3.42 0.17
CA PRO A 41 8.28 -3.08 -1.15
C PRO A 41 7.87 -1.62 -1.21
N TYR A 42 8.16 -1.00 -2.36
CA TYR A 42 7.54 0.26 -2.70
C TYR A 42 6.06 0.02 -2.98
N ALA A 43 5.26 1.07 -2.82
CA ALA A 43 3.81 0.98 -2.99
C ALA A 43 3.43 0.46 -4.38
N GLU A 44 4.08 0.96 -5.43
CA GLU A 44 3.82 0.51 -6.80
C GLU A 44 4.15 -0.97 -6.98
N GLU A 45 5.27 -1.43 -6.41
CA GLU A 45 5.65 -2.86 -6.46
C GLU A 45 4.61 -3.73 -5.78
N PHE A 46 4.21 -3.36 -4.57
CA PHE A 46 3.21 -4.08 -3.80
C PHE A 46 1.90 -4.19 -4.58
N TYR A 47 1.43 -3.07 -5.09
CA TYR A 47 0.18 -3.02 -5.84
C TYR A 47 0.20 -3.99 -7.03
N LYS A 48 1.24 -3.91 -7.86
CA LYS A 48 1.36 -4.75 -9.06
C LYS A 48 1.53 -6.23 -8.71
N LEU A 49 2.39 -6.55 -7.74
CA LEU A 49 2.62 -7.94 -7.33
C LEU A 49 1.34 -8.60 -6.83
N ILE A 50 0.65 -7.96 -5.91
CA ILE A 50 -0.52 -8.56 -5.27
C ILE A 50 -1.71 -8.60 -6.23
N TYR A 51 -1.91 -7.54 -7.01
CA TYR A 51 -2.98 -7.52 -8.00
C TYR A 51 -2.81 -8.64 -9.02
N LEU A 52 -1.60 -8.79 -9.57
CA LEU A 52 -1.31 -9.82 -10.58
C LEU A 52 -1.40 -11.23 -9.98
N ALA A 53 -0.89 -11.42 -8.75
CA ALA A 53 -0.99 -12.72 -8.09
C ALA A 53 -2.44 -13.13 -7.88
N ASN A 54 -3.28 -12.22 -7.42
CA ASN A 54 -4.70 -12.48 -7.22
C ASN A 54 -5.40 -12.78 -8.53
N GLN A 55 -5.07 -12.04 -9.58
CA GLN A 55 -5.66 -12.22 -10.90
C GLN A 55 -5.27 -13.59 -11.48
N GLN A 56 -4.03 -14.02 -11.32
CA GLN A 56 -3.58 -15.35 -11.74
C GLN A 56 -4.35 -16.46 -11.01
N ALA A 57 -4.68 -16.25 -9.76
CA ALA A 57 -5.41 -17.22 -8.94
C ALA A 57 -6.93 -17.17 -9.18
N GLY A 58 -7.39 -16.31 -10.08
CA GLY A 58 -8.83 -16.17 -10.39
C GLY A 58 -9.63 -15.50 -9.29
N LEU A 59 -8.98 -14.73 -8.43
CA LEU A 59 -9.65 -14.04 -7.32
C LEU A 59 -10.22 -12.70 -7.76
N SER A 60 -11.27 -12.25 -7.07
CA SER A 60 -11.91 -10.96 -7.34
C SER A 60 -11.07 -9.80 -6.81
N GLU A 61 -11.42 -8.57 -7.22
CA GLU A 61 -10.75 -7.36 -6.73
C GLU A 61 -10.86 -7.21 -5.20
N ASP A 62 -11.95 -7.67 -4.59
CA ASP A 62 -12.10 -7.61 -3.14
C ASP A 62 -11.01 -8.38 -2.42
N SER A 63 -10.42 -9.38 -3.07
CA SER A 63 -9.30 -10.15 -2.53
C SER A 63 -8.06 -9.30 -2.30
N PHE A 64 -7.90 -8.18 -3.02
CA PHE A 64 -6.78 -7.27 -2.79
C PHE A 64 -6.84 -6.69 -1.38
N ARG A 65 -8.02 -6.28 -0.94
CA ARG A 65 -8.22 -5.72 0.42
C ARG A 65 -7.93 -6.76 1.48
N LYS A 66 -8.37 -7.99 1.24
CA LYS A 66 -8.11 -9.13 2.14
C LYS A 66 -6.62 -9.46 2.18
N ALA A 67 -5.93 -9.37 1.03
CA ALA A 67 -4.50 -9.62 0.95
C ALA A 67 -3.71 -8.60 1.80
N VAL A 68 -4.11 -7.34 1.78
CA VAL A 68 -3.47 -6.32 2.62
C VAL A 68 -3.54 -6.71 4.09
N ASP A 69 -4.71 -7.15 4.56
CA ASP A 69 -4.89 -7.57 5.94
C ASP A 69 -4.11 -8.85 6.27
N GLU A 70 -4.01 -9.76 5.32
CA GLU A 70 -3.29 -11.03 5.51
C GLU A 70 -1.77 -10.81 5.53
N ILE A 71 -1.25 -9.94 4.66
CA ILE A 71 0.19 -9.67 4.56
C ILE A 71 0.67 -8.82 5.72
N PHE A 72 -0.14 -7.88 6.17
CA PHE A 72 0.18 -6.98 7.28
C PHE A 72 -0.84 -7.15 8.43
N PRO A 73 -0.90 -8.35 9.06
CA PRO A 73 -1.95 -8.64 10.04
C PRO A 73 -1.82 -7.85 11.33
N ASN A 74 -0.60 -7.44 11.68
CA ASN A 74 -0.32 -6.76 12.95
C ASN A 74 -0.17 -5.24 12.79
N ARG A 75 -0.53 -4.69 11.61
CA ARG A 75 -0.41 -3.25 11.43
C ARG A 75 -1.39 -2.51 12.32
N THR A 76 -0.94 -1.40 12.89
CA THR A 76 -1.80 -0.52 13.68
C THR A 76 -2.62 0.35 12.74
N LYS A 77 -3.96 0.23 12.84
CA LYS A 77 -4.86 1.09 12.07
C LYS A 77 -5.18 2.33 12.89
N VAL A 78 -4.70 3.47 12.43
CA VAL A 78 -4.96 4.75 13.08
C VAL A 78 -6.02 5.51 12.28
N ASN A 79 -7.10 5.89 12.93
CA ASN A 79 -8.14 6.71 12.30
C ASN A 79 -7.85 8.18 12.61
N LEU A 80 -7.33 8.91 11.62
CA LEU A 80 -6.99 10.33 11.78
C LEU A 80 -8.21 11.20 12.02
N LEU A 81 -9.39 10.74 11.62
CA LEU A 81 -10.62 11.51 11.69
C LEU A 81 -11.34 11.36 13.02
N ALA A 82 -10.91 10.42 13.87
CA ALA A 82 -11.57 10.15 15.15
C ALA A 82 -11.56 11.37 16.08
N GLU A 83 -10.53 12.21 16.01
CA GLU A 83 -10.41 13.41 16.82
C GLU A 83 -11.44 14.50 16.45
N PHE A 84 -12.01 14.38 15.26
CA PHE A 84 -12.92 15.40 14.73
C PHE A 84 -14.39 15.00 14.83
N LYS A 85 -14.69 13.94 15.57
CA LYS A 85 -16.07 13.41 15.67
C LYS A 85 -17.07 14.40 16.26
N ASP A 86 -16.59 15.38 17.03
CA ASP A 86 -17.45 16.39 17.66
C ASP A 86 -17.74 17.58 16.73
N LEU A 87 -17.11 17.60 15.55
CA LEU A 87 -17.38 18.64 14.56
C LEU A 87 -18.63 18.28 13.76
N SER A 88 -19.22 19.30 13.12
CA SER A 88 -20.29 19.07 12.15
C SER A 88 -19.80 18.16 11.01
N PRO A 89 -20.71 17.53 10.24
CA PRO A 89 -20.30 16.74 9.07
C PRO A 89 -19.41 17.53 8.10
N GLU A 90 -19.74 18.81 7.89
CA GLU A 90 -18.95 19.67 7.00
C GLU A 90 -17.57 19.95 7.59
N GLY A 91 -17.53 20.21 8.91
CA GLY A 91 -16.26 20.42 9.62
C GLY A 91 -15.35 19.20 9.55
N GLN A 92 -15.90 18.01 9.74
CA GLN A 92 -15.16 16.77 9.62
C GLN A 92 -14.59 16.60 8.20
N PHE A 93 -15.39 16.90 7.20
CA PHE A 93 -14.97 16.82 5.80
C PHE A 93 -13.79 17.76 5.51
N PHE A 94 -13.93 19.04 5.89
CA PHE A 94 -12.86 20.01 5.64
C PHE A 94 -11.59 19.68 6.43
N LYS A 95 -11.72 19.25 7.68
CA LYS A 95 -10.55 18.85 8.49
C LYS A 95 -9.78 17.70 7.86
N LYS A 96 -10.47 16.79 7.19
CA LYS A 96 -9.84 15.69 6.49
C LYS A 96 -8.76 16.17 5.51
N TYR A 97 -8.97 17.30 4.85
CA TYR A 97 -8.08 17.82 3.82
C TYR A 97 -7.18 18.97 4.29
N THR A 98 -7.35 19.44 5.54
CA THR A 98 -6.59 20.57 6.04
C THR A 98 -5.66 20.25 7.21
N GLN A 99 -5.42 18.97 7.47
CA GLN A 99 -4.48 18.54 8.50
C GLN A 99 -3.06 18.92 8.12
N LYS A 100 -2.27 19.30 9.12
CA LYS A 100 -0.84 19.56 8.88
C LYS A 100 -0.11 18.28 8.54
N GLN A 101 0.83 18.35 7.59
CA GLN A 101 1.63 17.19 7.18
C GLN A 101 2.35 16.55 8.37
N THR A 102 2.93 17.37 9.25
CA THR A 102 3.64 16.86 10.44
C THR A 102 2.72 16.10 11.38
N ASP A 103 1.48 16.54 11.54
CA ASP A 103 0.50 15.84 12.37
C ASP A 103 0.13 14.49 11.77
N ILE A 104 -0.05 14.43 10.46
CA ILE A 104 -0.34 13.19 9.74
C ILE A 104 0.84 12.22 9.91
N GLU A 105 2.06 12.70 9.69
CA GLU A 105 3.26 11.90 9.83
C GLU A 105 3.39 11.29 11.23
N ASN A 106 3.24 12.12 12.25
CA ASN A 106 3.36 11.68 13.63
C ASN A 106 2.32 10.62 13.99
N LYS A 107 1.07 10.83 13.59
CA LYS A 107 -0.03 9.91 13.91
C LYS A 107 0.08 8.58 13.17
N LEU A 108 0.58 8.60 11.93
CA LEU A 108 0.69 7.41 11.09
C LEU A 108 2.04 6.69 11.22
N GLY A 109 2.99 7.27 11.97
CA GLY A 109 4.32 6.69 12.08
C GLY A 109 5.19 6.86 10.85
N ILE A 110 4.89 7.87 10.03
CA ILE A 110 5.70 8.23 8.87
C ILE A 110 6.82 9.18 9.34
N ALA A 111 8.02 9.00 8.81
CA ALA A 111 9.15 9.84 9.20
C ALA A 111 8.89 11.32 8.92
N ASN A 112 9.33 12.18 9.83
CA ASN A 112 9.14 13.63 9.71
C ASN A 112 9.75 14.17 8.42
N GLY A 113 8.96 14.99 7.71
CA GLY A 113 9.40 15.62 6.46
C GLY A 113 9.25 14.74 5.22
N LYS A 114 8.85 13.49 5.37
CA LYS A 114 8.78 12.56 4.23
C LYS A 114 7.68 12.92 3.26
N ILE A 115 6.51 13.32 3.76
CA ILE A 115 5.40 13.75 2.89
C ILE A 115 5.83 14.96 2.05
N SER A 116 6.50 15.92 2.69
CA SER A 116 7.01 17.10 1.97
C SER A 116 7.97 16.73 0.84
N LYS A 117 8.81 15.71 1.07
CA LYS A 117 9.74 15.22 0.05
C LYS A 117 9.02 14.65 -1.16
N TYR A 118 7.88 14.02 -0.97
CA TYR A 118 7.09 13.51 -2.11
C TYR A 118 6.57 14.64 -3.00
N PHE A 119 6.31 15.82 -2.43
CA PHE A 119 5.89 16.96 -3.22
C PHE A 119 7.04 17.59 -4.02
N GLY A 120 8.24 17.58 -3.48
CA GLY A 120 9.38 18.27 -4.05
C GLY A 120 10.37 17.43 -4.84
N ASP A 121 10.31 16.11 -4.75
CA ASP A 121 11.27 15.21 -5.36
C ASP A 121 10.57 14.10 -6.15
N LYS A 122 10.59 14.23 -7.47
CA LYS A 122 9.93 13.29 -8.38
C LYS A 122 10.53 11.88 -8.32
N SER A 123 11.76 11.72 -7.83
CA SER A 123 12.41 10.42 -7.72
C SER A 123 12.00 9.67 -6.45
N LYS A 124 11.37 10.35 -5.50
CA LYS A 124 10.93 9.72 -4.25
C LYS A 124 9.79 8.75 -4.49
N ARG A 125 9.93 7.56 -3.93
CA ARG A 125 8.92 6.49 -4.04
C ARG A 125 8.43 6.13 -2.65
N ALA A 126 7.11 6.05 -2.50
CA ALA A 126 6.48 5.68 -1.23
C ALA A 126 6.57 4.17 -1.01
N LEU A 127 6.71 3.79 0.26
CA LEU A 127 6.62 2.38 0.66
C LEU A 127 5.16 1.97 0.74
N ALA A 128 4.89 0.68 0.51
CA ALA A 128 3.55 0.13 0.61
C ALA A 128 2.91 0.42 1.96
N VAL A 129 3.66 0.22 3.05
CA VAL A 129 3.15 0.45 4.41
C VAL A 129 2.71 1.89 4.64
N GLU A 130 3.36 2.85 3.99
CA GLU A 130 3.01 4.29 4.11
C GLU A 130 1.67 4.60 3.44
N ILE A 131 1.47 4.09 2.23
CA ILE A 131 0.22 4.29 1.50
C ILE A 131 -0.93 3.58 2.22
N ILE A 132 -0.70 2.36 2.70
CA ILE A 132 -1.71 1.60 3.43
C ILE A 132 -2.09 2.33 4.73
N ALA A 133 -1.10 2.84 5.48
CA ALA A 133 -1.35 3.60 6.70
C ALA A 133 -2.18 4.86 6.43
N PHE A 134 -1.86 5.57 5.35
CA PHE A 134 -2.61 6.76 4.96
C PHE A 134 -4.05 6.42 4.58
N ALA A 135 -4.25 5.36 3.80
CA ALA A 135 -5.60 4.91 3.42
C ALA A 135 -6.42 4.54 4.66
N ASP A 136 -5.83 3.74 5.57
CA ASP A 136 -6.49 3.39 6.83
C ASP A 136 -6.84 4.63 7.65
N GLY A 137 -5.89 5.56 7.77
CA GLY A 137 -6.05 6.76 8.59
C GLY A 137 -7.10 7.71 8.06
N MET A 138 -7.23 7.82 6.76
CA MET A 138 -8.19 8.73 6.12
C MET A 138 -9.52 8.05 5.77
N GLY A 139 -9.67 6.78 6.13
CA GLY A 139 -10.91 6.04 5.82
C GLY A 139 -11.13 5.81 4.34
N LEU A 140 -10.05 5.66 3.58
CA LEU A 140 -10.12 5.46 2.13
C LEU A 140 -10.00 3.98 1.78
N ASP A 141 -10.60 3.57 0.66
CA ASP A 141 -10.42 2.22 0.14
C ASP A 141 -9.01 2.08 -0.42
N VAL A 142 -8.23 1.15 0.14
CA VAL A 142 -6.82 0.99 -0.19
C VAL A 142 -6.60 0.66 -1.67
N LEU A 143 -7.43 -0.19 -2.26
CA LEU A 143 -7.30 -0.52 -3.68
C LEU A 143 -7.52 0.71 -4.56
N GLN A 144 -8.53 1.51 -4.22
CA GLN A 144 -8.83 2.73 -4.97
C GLN A 144 -7.69 3.75 -4.84
N VAL A 145 -7.06 3.84 -3.68
CA VAL A 145 -5.90 4.72 -3.48
C VAL A 145 -4.75 4.31 -4.40
N PHE A 146 -4.40 3.02 -4.43
CA PHE A 146 -3.35 2.53 -5.33
C PHE A 146 -3.69 2.79 -6.79
N ARG A 147 -4.93 2.53 -7.16
CA ARG A 147 -5.41 2.74 -8.53
C ARG A 147 -5.34 4.21 -8.95
N GLU A 148 -5.70 5.11 -8.05
CA GLU A 148 -5.64 6.55 -8.31
C GLU A 148 -4.21 7.03 -8.53
N ILE A 149 -3.25 6.50 -7.76
CA ILE A 149 -1.85 6.92 -7.86
C ILE A 149 -1.17 6.30 -9.07
N TYR A 150 -1.37 5.00 -9.30
CA TYR A 150 -0.58 4.20 -10.25
C TYR A 150 -1.35 3.75 -11.49
N GLY A 151 -2.66 3.97 -11.53
CA GLY A 151 -3.50 3.54 -12.65
C GLY A 151 -3.87 2.06 -12.57
N GLU A 152 -4.46 1.56 -13.63
CA GLU A 152 -4.84 0.15 -13.72
C GLU A 152 -3.61 -0.72 -13.97
N VAL A 153 -3.61 -1.93 -13.39
CA VAL A 153 -2.52 -2.88 -13.63
C VAL A 153 -2.73 -3.56 -14.98
N LEU A 154 -1.68 -3.55 -15.80
CA LEU A 154 -1.73 -4.19 -17.12
C LEU A 154 -1.66 -5.71 -16.94
N LEU A 155 -2.59 -6.42 -17.60
CA LEU A 155 -2.70 -7.87 -17.50
C LEU A 155 -2.10 -8.60 -18.72
N LYS A 156 -1.62 -7.84 -19.69
CA LYS A 156 -1.01 -8.38 -20.90
C LYS A 156 0.23 -7.60 -21.30
#